data_cd6d072ff5fa021c66c90c9fc2dcf453
#
_entry.id   cd6d072ff5fa021c66c90c9fc2dcf453
#
_cell.length_a   1.000
_cell.length_b   1.000
_cell.length_c   1.000
_cell.angle_alpha   90.00
_cell.angle_beta   90.00
_cell.angle_gamma   90.00
#
_symmetry.space_group_name_H-M   'P 1'
#
loop_
_entity.id
_entity.type
_entity.pdbx_description
1 polymer ?
#
loop_
_entity_poly.entity_id
_entity_poly.type
_entity_poly.pdbx_seq_one_letter_code
_entity_poly.pdbx_strand_id
1 'polypeptide(L)'
;MPEAWKRWEGQVVNEEFSLIRYLGGSEHSAVFLTKRADREPQEVAIKLTLADTEDPELQLSWWELAAKLSHPNLLRLFQRGRCQLDGTELLYVVTEYAEESLAQIIPYRALTPAEARETLQPVLNALSYIHGKGFVHGHIKPANILAVGDQIKISSDGLCGAGESSRVLGKKSIYTAPEIADGGGVLPASDVWSLGMTLVEALTLSPPVWKEAEQEEPVLPETLAQPFFDIASHCLRRNPQQRWKVSEIAARLQQTTPAPELQETVEPKSTFTKWGYVVPAIAAALLLLALLGPKLFHRHSENESASSPPIESSQGQPEAKQSTASTAPAPSNAPPAPAKSSASKNGAAEDSTGARVRGAVAQQVLPDVSKIALKTIHGKLKVRVKVSVDSSGKVLVAKFDSRGPSRYFSERALEAARRWTFKPPQVGERGVPSEWMLTFEFERSGTEVHPAQTFP
;
A
#
# COMPACT_ATOMS: atom_id res chain seq x y z
N MET A 1 -0.66 6.20 -24.57
CA MET A 1 -0.10 7.47 -24.08
C MET A 1 0.57 7.33 -22.70
N PRO A 2 0.07 6.60 -21.69
CA PRO A 2 0.83 6.40 -20.43
C PRO A 2 2.21 5.74 -20.60
N GLU A 3 2.37 4.92 -21.63
CA GLU A 3 3.65 4.27 -21.95
C GLU A 3 4.75 5.25 -22.41
N ALA A 4 4.38 6.42 -22.95
CA ALA A 4 5.35 7.43 -23.38
C ALA A 4 6.17 7.99 -22.19
N TRP A 5 5.57 8.08 -20.99
CA TRP A 5 6.26 8.52 -19.78
C TRP A 5 7.22 7.48 -19.23
N LYS A 6 6.89 6.21 -19.41
CA LYS A 6 7.69 5.09 -18.89
C LYS A 6 9.10 5.02 -19.45
N ARG A 7 9.33 5.61 -20.63
CA ARG A 7 10.66 5.72 -21.26
C ARG A 7 11.67 6.47 -20.39
N TRP A 8 11.19 7.29 -19.43
CA TRP A 8 12.07 8.05 -18.55
C TRP A 8 12.46 7.27 -17.27
N GLU A 9 12.03 6.02 -17.09
CA GLU A 9 12.58 5.18 -16.04
C GLU A 9 14.10 5.07 -16.20
N GLY A 10 14.83 5.28 -15.10
CA GLY A 10 16.29 5.30 -15.08
C GLY A 10 16.94 6.66 -15.34
N GLN A 11 16.19 7.66 -15.84
CA GLN A 11 16.71 9.03 -15.97
C GLN A 11 16.76 9.74 -14.62
N VAL A 12 17.52 10.84 -14.57
CA VAL A 12 17.73 11.65 -13.35
C VAL A 12 17.23 13.06 -13.58
N VAL A 13 16.36 13.52 -12.71
CA VAL A 13 15.83 14.90 -12.69
C VAL A 13 16.79 15.77 -11.89
N ASN A 14 17.29 16.86 -12.51
CA ASN A 14 18.15 17.87 -11.90
C ASN A 14 19.33 17.29 -11.09
N GLU A 15 19.93 16.18 -11.56
CA GLU A 15 21.05 15.48 -10.90
C GLU A 15 20.75 14.97 -9.49
N GLU A 16 19.49 15.08 -9.03
CA GLU A 16 19.08 14.76 -7.65
C GLU A 16 18.12 13.57 -7.58
N PHE A 17 17.11 13.50 -8.45
CA PHE A 17 16.03 12.51 -8.35
C PHE A 17 16.09 11.47 -9.46
N SER A 18 16.55 10.27 -9.15
CA SER A 18 16.49 9.13 -10.08
C SER A 18 15.06 8.62 -10.24
N LEU A 19 14.56 8.53 -11.46
CA LEU A 19 13.24 7.98 -11.77
C LEU A 19 13.28 6.45 -11.72
N ILE A 20 13.12 5.87 -10.54
CA ILE A 20 13.36 4.44 -10.26
C ILE A 20 12.30 3.55 -10.90
N ARG A 21 11.03 3.93 -10.77
CA ARG A 21 9.89 3.14 -11.24
C ARG A 21 8.70 4.04 -11.55
N TYR A 22 8.10 3.83 -12.72
CA TYR A 22 6.85 4.48 -13.09
C TYR A 22 5.69 3.94 -12.23
N LEU A 23 4.98 4.82 -11.55
CA LEU A 23 3.86 4.48 -10.65
C LEU A 23 2.50 4.66 -11.33
N GLY A 24 2.43 5.55 -12.31
CA GLY A 24 1.20 5.86 -13.03
C GLY A 24 1.22 7.27 -13.58
N GLY A 25 0.17 7.64 -14.29
CA GLY A 25 0.07 8.98 -14.85
C GLY A 25 -1.13 9.16 -15.75
N SER A 26 -1.18 10.33 -16.35
CA SER A 26 -2.19 10.75 -17.33
C SER A 26 -1.50 11.15 -18.64
N GLU A 27 -2.26 11.78 -19.52
CA GLU A 27 -1.72 12.36 -20.74
C GLU A 27 -0.72 13.51 -20.46
N HIS A 28 -0.94 14.27 -19.38
CA HIS A 28 -0.18 15.49 -19.06
C HIS A 28 0.75 15.36 -17.85
N SER A 29 0.74 14.25 -17.14
CA SER A 29 1.57 14.05 -15.95
C SER A 29 1.90 12.59 -15.71
N ALA A 30 3.04 12.36 -15.04
CA ALA A 30 3.47 11.03 -14.61
C ALA A 30 4.05 11.08 -13.19
N VAL A 31 3.88 9.98 -12.47
CA VAL A 31 4.42 9.82 -11.12
C VAL A 31 5.44 8.68 -11.14
N PHE A 32 6.60 8.93 -10.55
CA PHE A 32 7.66 7.94 -10.39
C PHE A 32 8.05 7.79 -8.93
N LEU A 33 8.45 6.58 -8.56
CA LEU A 33 9.19 6.36 -7.34
C LEU A 33 10.59 6.95 -7.49
N THR A 34 11.05 7.67 -6.49
CA THR A 34 12.41 8.21 -6.42
C THR A 34 12.94 8.13 -4.99
N LYS A 35 14.18 8.54 -4.76
CA LYS A 35 14.81 8.58 -3.45
C LYS A 35 15.41 9.96 -3.18
N ARG A 36 15.41 10.32 -1.90
CA ARG A 36 16.15 11.48 -1.37
C ARG A 36 17.41 10.96 -0.69
N ALA A 37 18.57 11.46 -1.08
CA ALA A 37 19.85 10.88 -0.69
C ALA A 37 20.09 10.90 0.83
N ASP A 38 19.91 12.04 1.52
CA ASP A 38 20.33 12.23 2.91
C ASP A 38 19.19 12.69 3.83
N ARG A 39 17.94 12.32 3.51
CA ARG A 39 16.77 12.78 4.26
C ARG A 39 15.74 11.66 4.42
N GLU A 40 15.11 11.58 5.58
CA GLU A 40 13.95 10.71 5.78
C GLU A 40 12.63 11.43 5.40
N PRO A 41 11.66 10.74 4.79
CA PRO A 41 11.75 9.37 4.28
C PRO A 41 12.65 9.31 3.05
N GLN A 42 13.39 8.20 2.88
CA GLN A 42 14.24 7.99 1.70
C GLN A 42 13.43 7.77 0.43
N GLU A 43 12.39 6.92 0.49
CA GLU A 43 11.50 6.68 -0.64
C GLU A 43 10.43 7.77 -0.70
N VAL A 44 10.35 8.45 -1.85
CA VAL A 44 9.40 9.53 -2.13
C VAL A 44 8.86 9.37 -3.55
N ALA A 45 7.76 10.05 -3.85
CA ALA A 45 7.23 10.13 -5.20
C ALA A 45 7.59 11.46 -5.84
N ILE A 46 7.96 11.43 -7.12
CA ILE A 46 8.12 12.61 -7.95
C ILE A 46 7.05 12.60 -9.04
N LYS A 47 6.24 13.65 -9.09
CA LYS A 47 5.29 13.88 -10.17
C LYS A 47 5.89 14.87 -11.15
N LEU A 48 5.90 14.49 -12.42
CA LEU A 48 6.29 15.32 -13.55
C LEU A 48 5.03 15.76 -14.28
N THR A 49 4.96 17.03 -14.65
CA THR A 49 3.84 17.62 -15.41
C THR A 49 4.40 18.43 -16.55
N LEU A 50 3.78 18.37 -17.74
CA LEU A 50 4.19 19.19 -18.88
C LEU A 50 4.11 20.68 -18.50
N ALA A 51 5.13 21.46 -18.89
CA ALA A 51 5.20 22.89 -18.59
C ALA A 51 4.36 23.76 -19.54
N ASP A 52 3.63 23.13 -20.47
CA ASP A 52 2.69 23.77 -21.41
C ASP A 52 1.35 24.17 -20.77
N THR A 53 1.27 24.11 -19.43
CA THR A 53 0.14 24.63 -18.66
C THR A 53 0.00 26.14 -18.83
N GLU A 54 -1.22 26.65 -18.73
CA GLU A 54 -1.54 28.08 -18.98
C GLU A 54 -0.73 29.06 -18.12
N ASP A 55 -0.30 28.66 -16.91
CA ASP A 55 0.55 29.47 -16.03
C ASP A 55 1.44 28.60 -15.13
N PRO A 56 2.66 28.25 -15.61
CA PRO A 56 3.62 27.47 -14.83
C PRO A 56 4.11 28.15 -13.54
N GLU A 57 4.20 29.49 -13.52
CA GLU A 57 4.62 30.25 -12.33
C GLU A 57 3.56 30.21 -11.25
N LEU A 58 2.30 30.33 -11.63
CA LEU A 58 1.18 30.19 -10.70
C LEU A 58 1.14 28.79 -10.09
N GLN A 59 1.36 27.74 -10.89
CA GLN A 59 1.43 26.36 -10.38
C GLN A 59 2.57 26.19 -9.35
N LEU A 60 3.75 26.72 -9.64
CA LEU A 60 4.89 26.68 -8.71
C LEU A 60 4.60 27.44 -7.43
N SER A 61 3.90 28.58 -7.52
CA SER A 61 3.50 29.39 -6.35
C SER A 61 2.51 28.62 -5.44
N TRP A 62 1.53 27.90 -6.04
CA TRP A 62 0.61 27.04 -5.28
C TRP A 62 1.33 25.89 -4.58
N TRP A 63 2.26 25.24 -5.26
CA TRP A 63 3.09 24.21 -4.64
C TRP A 63 3.96 24.76 -3.50
N GLU A 64 4.44 26.01 -3.62
CA GLU A 64 5.15 26.67 -2.51
C GLU A 64 4.29 26.86 -1.28
N LEU A 65 3.06 27.30 -1.47
CA LEU A 65 2.11 27.45 -0.39
C LEU A 65 1.69 26.10 0.20
N ALA A 66 1.41 25.10 -0.67
CA ALA A 66 1.07 23.75 -0.25
C ALA A 66 2.18 23.08 0.57
N ALA A 67 3.46 23.35 0.27
CA ALA A 67 4.61 22.83 1.04
C ALA A 67 4.65 23.31 2.49
N LYS A 68 3.98 24.43 2.79
CA LYS A 68 3.87 25.00 4.15
C LYS A 68 2.73 24.38 4.96
N LEU A 69 1.84 23.62 4.31
CA LEU A 69 0.72 22.95 4.97
C LEU A 69 1.19 21.64 5.60
N SER A 70 0.67 21.35 6.80
CA SER A 70 0.98 20.14 7.53
C SER A 70 -0.29 19.61 8.21
N HIS A 71 -0.73 18.42 7.79
CA HIS A 71 -1.88 17.73 8.38
C HIS A 71 -1.71 16.21 8.20
N PRO A 72 -2.08 15.37 9.17
CA PRO A 72 -1.88 13.93 9.09
C PRO A 72 -2.57 13.28 7.86
N ASN A 73 -3.68 13.83 7.39
CA ASN A 73 -4.42 13.32 6.23
C ASN A 73 -4.18 14.12 4.93
N LEU A 74 -3.16 14.96 4.88
CA LEU A 74 -2.71 15.66 3.68
C LEU A 74 -1.33 15.14 3.27
N LEU A 75 -1.14 14.78 2.01
CA LEU A 75 0.14 14.31 1.50
C LEU A 75 1.19 15.43 1.64
N ARG A 76 2.32 15.12 2.24
CA ARG A 76 3.37 16.13 2.44
C ARG A 76 4.10 16.40 1.14
N LEU A 77 4.26 17.68 0.81
CA LEU A 77 5.06 18.15 -0.30
C LEU A 77 6.44 18.57 0.22
N PHE A 78 7.50 18.05 -0.40
CA PHE A 78 8.87 18.27 0.04
C PHE A 78 9.63 19.27 -0.82
N GLN A 79 9.50 19.13 -2.16
CA GLN A 79 10.27 19.90 -3.12
C GLN A 79 9.49 20.10 -4.41
N ARG A 80 9.81 21.15 -5.14
CA ARG A 80 9.21 21.48 -6.44
C ARG A 80 10.20 22.24 -7.30
N GLY A 81 9.94 22.28 -8.59
CA GLY A 81 10.78 23.06 -9.51
C GLY A 81 10.48 22.78 -10.96
N ARG A 82 11.40 23.18 -11.78
CA ARG A 82 11.43 22.93 -13.22
C ARG A 82 12.53 21.95 -13.56
N CYS A 83 12.32 21.15 -14.57
CA CYS A 83 13.34 20.27 -15.13
C CYS A 83 13.13 20.10 -16.63
N GLN A 84 14.12 19.50 -17.28
CA GLN A 84 14.06 19.15 -18.69
C GLN A 84 14.49 17.69 -18.87
N LEU A 85 13.68 16.90 -19.57
CA LEU A 85 14.01 15.52 -19.95
C LEU A 85 13.81 15.35 -21.45
N ASP A 86 14.82 14.85 -22.14
CA ASP A 86 14.81 14.65 -23.61
C ASP A 86 14.32 15.88 -24.39
N GLY A 87 14.73 17.09 -23.94
CA GLY A 87 14.32 18.35 -24.57
C GLY A 87 12.89 18.81 -24.22
N THR A 88 12.16 18.07 -23.39
CA THR A 88 10.81 18.42 -22.92
C THR A 88 10.91 19.19 -21.61
N GLU A 89 10.32 20.40 -21.57
CA GLU A 89 10.22 21.20 -20.35
C GLU A 89 9.10 20.67 -19.45
N LEU A 90 9.41 20.49 -18.17
CA LEU A 90 8.53 19.89 -17.17
C LEU A 90 8.58 20.68 -15.87
N LEU A 91 7.45 20.68 -15.18
CA LEU A 91 7.37 20.99 -13.76
C LEU A 91 7.47 19.69 -12.97
N TYR A 92 8.11 19.73 -11.82
CA TYR A 92 8.12 18.58 -10.90
C TYR A 92 7.73 18.96 -9.49
N VAL A 93 7.13 18.02 -8.79
CA VAL A 93 6.84 18.10 -7.37
C VAL A 93 7.18 16.77 -6.70
N VAL A 94 7.88 16.85 -5.57
CA VAL A 94 8.29 15.69 -4.76
C VAL A 94 7.41 15.61 -3.53
N THR A 95 6.78 14.47 -3.31
CA THR A 95 5.85 14.24 -2.21
C THR A 95 6.18 12.96 -1.44
N GLU A 96 5.52 12.73 -0.33
CA GLU A 96 5.50 11.41 0.30
C GLU A 96 5.14 10.34 -0.72
N TYR A 97 5.76 9.18 -0.62
CA TYR A 97 5.39 8.02 -1.41
C TYR A 97 4.13 7.39 -0.82
N ALA A 98 3.14 7.17 -1.66
CA ALA A 98 1.93 6.43 -1.32
C ALA A 98 2.00 5.04 -1.95
N GLU A 99 1.69 4.02 -1.18
CA GLU A 99 1.73 2.63 -1.63
C GLU A 99 0.61 2.33 -2.61
N GLU A 100 -0.57 2.90 -2.38
CA GLU A 100 -1.78 2.64 -3.17
C GLU A 100 -2.69 3.87 -3.22
N SER A 101 -3.50 3.95 -4.26
CA SER A 101 -4.60 4.92 -4.38
C SER A 101 -5.95 4.21 -4.44
N LEU A 102 -7.03 4.89 -4.08
CA LEU A 102 -8.38 4.34 -4.18
C LEU A 102 -8.73 3.95 -5.64
N ALA A 103 -8.16 4.61 -6.64
CA ALA A 103 -8.33 4.27 -8.05
C ALA A 103 -7.74 2.90 -8.43
N GLN A 104 -6.84 2.36 -7.63
CA GLN A 104 -6.28 1.02 -7.83
C GLN A 104 -7.15 -0.07 -7.20
N ILE A 105 -8.05 0.29 -6.30
CA ILE A 105 -8.97 -0.63 -5.61
C ILE A 105 -10.31 -0.74 -6.35
N ILE A 106 -10.93 0.39 -6.69
CA ILE A 106 -12.26 0.48 -7.30
C ILE A 106 -12.44 -0.42 -8.52
N PRO A 107 -11.50 -0.55 -9.49
CA PRO A 107 -11.71 -1.40 -10.66
C PRO A 107 -11.95 -2.88 -10.34
N TYR A 108 -11.61 -3.32 -9.14
CA TYR A 108 -11.71 -4.72 -8.74
C TYR A 108 -12.87 -5.00 -7.79
N ARG A 109 -13.23 -4.04 -6.95
CA ARG A 109 -14.32 -4.16 -5.99
C ARG A 109 -14.79 -2.82 -5.44
N ALA A 110 -16.06 -2.75 -5.08
CA ALA A 110 -16.60 -1.65 -4.31
C ALA A 110 -16.04 -1.65 -2.88
N LEU A 111 -16.01 -0.48 -2.25
CA LEU A 111 -15.80 -0.39 -0.82
C LEU A 111 -17.04 -0.89 -0.07
N THR A 112 -16.80 -1.57 1.03
CA THR A 112 -17.87 -1.83 2.00
C THR A 112 -18.25 -0.53 2.73
N PRO A 113 -19.45 -0.47 3.36
CA PRO A 113 -19.84 0.69 4.17
C PRO A 113 -18.85 1.04 5.29
N ALA A 114 -18.19 0.03 5.87
CA ALA A 114 -17.16 0.24 6.89
C ALA A 114 -15.91 0.90 6.31
N GLU A 115 -15.39 0.37 5.21
CA GLU A 115 -14.22 0.93 4.51
C GLU A 115 -14.49 2.35 3.98
N ALA A 116 -15.68 2.59 3.43
CA ALA A 116 -16.08 3.92 2.99
C ALA A 116 -16.08 4.92 4.15
N ARG A 117 -16.52 4.51 5.35
CA ARG A 117 -16.44 5.34 6.57
C ARG A 117 -15.01 5.59 7.00
N GLU A 118 -14.17 4.55 7.05
CA GLU A 118 -12.75 4.64 7.41
C GLU A 118 -11.97 5.52 6.42
N THR A 119 -12.36 5.54 5.15
CA THR A 119 -11.76 6.39 4.11
C THR A 119 -12.27 7.83 4.17
N LEU A 120 -13.58 8.02 4.36
CA LEU A 120 -14.23 9.32 4.26
C LEU A 120 -13.81 10.26 5.42
N GLN A 121 -13.69 9.75 6.64
CA GLN A 121 -13.35 10.58 7.81
C GLN A 121 -11.98 11.29 7.65
N PRO A 122 -10.86 10.61 7.29
CA PRO A 122 -9.60 11.27 6.99
C PRO A 122 -9.67 12.31 5.88
N VAL A 123 -10.43 12.02 4.80
CA VAL A 123 -10.63 12.97 3.70
C VAL A 123 -11.35 14.23 4.18
N LEU A 124 -12.41 14.08 4.98
CA LEU A 124 -13.14 15.22 5.57
C LEU A 124 -12.24 16.06 6.50
N ASN A 125 -11.39 15.41 7.29
CA ASN A 125 -10.44 16.10 8.17
C ASN A 125 -9.46 16.96 7.37
N ALA A 126 -8.90 16.40 6.29
CA ALA A 126 -7.99 17.12 5.40
C ALA A 126 -8.69 18.28 4.69
N LEU A 127 -9.89 18.06 4.13
CA LEU A 127 -10.68 19.11 3.48
C LEU A 127 -11.03 20.23 4.46
N SER A 128 -11.48 19.91 5.67
CA SER A 128 -11.75 20.91 6.71
C SER A 128 -10.52 21.76 7.02
N TYR A 129 -9.34 21.13 7.11
CA TYR A 129 -8.09 21.83 7.35
C TYR A 129 -7.72 22.78 6.22
N ILE A 130 -7.71 22.32 4.94
CA ILE A 130 -7.31 23.17 3.82
C ILE A 130 -8.34 24.30 3.56
N HIS A 131 -9.65 24.00 3.67
CA HIS A 131 -10.70 25.01 3.55
C HIS A 131 -10.57 26.10 4.64
N GLY A 132 -10.25 25.71 5.88
CA GLY A 132 -9.98 26.66 6.97
C GLY A 132 -8.73 27.53 6.77
N LYS A 133 -7.84 27.12 5.83
CA LYS A 133 -6.65 27.88 5.41
C LYS A 133 -6.87 28.71 4.14
N GLY A 134 -8.10 28.69 3.57
CA GLY A 134 -8.43 29.41 2.35
C GLY A 134 -8.03 28.68 1.07
N PHE A 135 -7.73 27.40 1.14
CA PHE A 135 -7.41 26.55 -0.03
C PHE A 135 -8.59 25.65 -0.42
N VAL A 136 -8.60 25.24 -1.67
CA VAL A 136 -9.49 24.23 -2.25
C VAL A 136 -8.63 23.16 -2.88
N HIS A 137 -9.06 21.91 -2.79
CA HIS A 137 -8.32 20.79 -3.39
C HIS A 137 -8.48 20.78 -4.92
N GLY A 138 -9.68 21.04 -5.42
CA GLY A 138 -10.02 21.15 -6.84
C GLY A 138 -10.04 19.84 -7.62
N HIS A 139 -9.41 18.77 -7.11
CA HIS A 139 -9.22 17.49 -7.81
C HIS A 139 -9.49 16.27 -6.93
N ILE A 140 -10.50 16.31 -6.06
CA ILE A 140 -10.90 15.11 -5.29
C ILE A 140 -11.42 14.06 -6.29
N LYS A 141 -10.76 12.91 -6.28
CA LYS A 141 -11.09 11.73 -7.10
C LYS A 141 -10.37 10.51 -6.53
N PRO A 142 -10.75 9.28 -6.92
CA PRO A 142 -10.13 8.07 -6.38
C PRO A 142 -8.60 8.03 -6.49
N ALA A 143 -8.03 8.56 -7.59
CA ALA A 143 -6.58 8.59 -7.80
C ALA A 143 -5.82 9.52 -6.84
N ASN A 144 -6.52 10.44 -6.18
CA ASN A 144 -5.96 11.43 -5.26
C ASN A 144 -6.31 11.16 -3.78
N ILE A 145 -6.93 10.01 -3.49
CA ILE A 145 -7.11 9.46 -2.15
C ILE A 145 -6.13 8.31 -2.00
N LEU A 146 -5.17 8.45 -1.11
CA LEU A 146 -3.92 7.71 -1.10
C LEU A 146 -3.72 7.01 0.26
N ALA A 147 -3.13 5.83 0.24
CA ALA A 147 -2.67 5.13 1.42
C ALA A 147 -1.16 5.37 1.60
N VAL A 148 -0.77 5.90 2.76
CA VAL A 148 0.62 6.15 3.17
C VAL A 148 0.83 5.50 4.53
N GLY A 149 1.54 4.38 4.57
CA GLY A 149 1.65 3.56 5.77
C GLY A 149 0.28 3.21 6.34
N ASP A 150 -0.02 3.64 7.56
CA ASP A 150 -1.30 3.39 8.24
C ASP A 150 -2.32 4.55 8.11
N GLN A 151 -2.11 5.48 7.18
CA GLN A 151 -2.94 6.67 7.05
C GLN A 151 -3.54 6.83 5.67
N ILE A 152 -4.80 7.26 5.62
CA ILE A 152 -5.41 7.77 4.40
C ILE A 152 -5.10 9.26 4.31
N LYS A 153 -4.60 9.69 3.14
CA LYS A 153 -4.28 11.08 2.83
C LYS A 153 -4.87 11.48 1.49
N ILE A 154 -5.18 12.78 1.33
CA ILE A 154 -5.45 13.34 0.01
C ILE A 154 -4.18 13.97 -0.57
N SER A 155 -4.05 13.98 -1.89
CA SER A 155 -2.91 14.64 -2.55
C SER A 155 -2.87 16.14 -2.24
N SER A 156 -1.71 16.76 -2.35
CA SER A 156 -1.53 18.19 -2.08
C SER A 156 -1.06 19.00 -3.28
N ASP A 157 -0.79 18.32 -4.38
CA ASP A 157 -0.20 18.90 -5.58
C ASP A 157 -1.22 19.62 -6.49
N GLY A 158 -2.50 19.50 -6.20
CA GLY A 158 -3.59 20.19 -6.91
C GLY A 158 -4.21 21.37 -6.16
N LEU A 159 -3.70 21.73 -4.99
CA LEU A 159 -4.27 22.81 -4.16
C LEU A 159 -4.17 24.17 -4.85
N CYS A 160 -5.23 24.94 -4.76
CA CYS A 160 -5.28 26.35 -5.20
C CYS A 160 -6.05 27.20 -4.21
N GLY A 161 -5.99 28.52 -4.35
CA GLY A 161 -6.75 29.45 -3.52
C GLY A 161 -8.25 29.40 -3.78
N ALA A 162 -9.04 29.57 -2.72
CA ALA A 162 -10.48 29.69 -2.88
C ALA A 162 -10.83 30.96 -3.67
N GLY A 163 -11.70 30.84 -4.67
CA GLY A 163 -12.10 31.93 -5.55
C GLY A 163 -11.26 32.06 -6.83
N GLU A 164 -10.19 31.28 -6.96
CA GLU A 164 -9.40 31.24 -8.20
C GLU A 164 -10.23 30.81 -9.40
N SER A 165 -9.79 31.22 -10.60
CA SER A 165 -10.45 30.82 -11.85
C SER A 165 -10.37 29.30 -12.05
N SER A 166 -11.43 28.70 -12.56
CA SER A 166 -11.48 27.27 -12.92
C SER A 166 -10.41 26.84 -13.94
N ARG A 167 -9.82 27.78 -14.68
CA ARG A 167 -8.72 27.52 -15.62
C ARG A 167 -7.51 26.92 -14.93
N VAL A 168 -7.28 27.25 -13.65
CA VAL A 168 -6.19 26.70 -12.82
C VAL A 168 -6.29 25.19 -12.68
N LEU A 169 -7.48 24.62 -12.76
CA LEU A 169 -7.72 23.18 -12.59
C LEU A 169 -7.47 22.35 -13.86
N GLY A 170 -7.19 22.99 -15.00
CA GLY A 170 -6.95 22.29 -16.25
C GLY A 170 -8.17 21.56 -16.81
N LYS A 171 -7.97 20.34 -17.33
CA LYS A 171 -9.00 19.58 -18.06
C LYS A 171 -10.15 19.12 -17.16
N LYS A 172 -11.39 19.38 -17.60
CA LYS A 172 -12.61 18.90 -16.93
C LYS A 172 -12.67 17.37 -16.89
N SER A 173 -13.25 16.85 -15.83
CA SER A 173 -13.45 15.41 -15.61
C SER A 173 -14.86 15.13 -15.09
N ILE A 174 -15.23 13.87 -14.96
CA ILE A 174 -16.53 13.46 -14.38
C ILE A 174 -16.71 13.95 -12.92
N TYR A 175 -15.62 14.23 -12.21
CA TYR A 175 -15.65 14.76 -10.85
C TYR A 175 -15.74 16.27 -10.78
N THR A 176 -15.65 16.96 -11.92
CA THR A 176 -15.67 18.43 -11.98
C THR A 176 -17.07 18.94 -11.62
N ALA A 177 -17.14 19.85 -10.65
CA ALA A 177 -18.40 20.46 -10.25
C ALA A 177 -19.01 21.32 -11.37
N PRO A 178 -20.36 21.42 -11.47
CA PRO A 178 -21.02 22.16 -12.54
C PRO A 178 -20.56 23.61 -12.64
N GLU A 179 -20.46 24.33 -11.53
CA GLU A 179 -20.00 25.72 -11.51
C GLU A 179 -18.57 25.90 -12.07
N ILE A 180 -17.72 24.89 -11.86
CA ILE A 180 -16.36 24.86 -12.42
C ILE A 180 -16.43 24.56 -13.93
N ALA A 181 -17.29 23.63 -14.33
CA ALA A 181 -17.51 23.32 -15.73
C ALA A 181 -18.06 24.52 -16.52
N ASP A 182 -18.85 25.39 -15.87
CA ASP A 182 -19.41 26.60 -16.42
C ASP A 182 -18.45 27.82 -16.37
N GLY A 183 -17.20 27.62 -15.89
CA GLY A 183 -16.15 28.65 -15.85
C GLY A 183 -16.14 29.51 -14.59
N GLY A 184 -16.87 29.09 -13.55
CA GLY A 184 -16.90 29.78 -12.24
C GLY A 184 -15.61 29.63 -11.43
N GLY A 185 -15.55 30.30 -10.27
CA GLY A 185 -14.44 30.22 -9.34
C GLY A 185 -14.43 28.90 -8.55
N VAL A 186 -13.24 28.45 -8.17
CA VAL A 186 -13.04 27.23 -7.38
C VAL A 186 -13.42 27.49 -5.93
N LEU A 187 -14.34 26.74 -5.37
CA LEU A 187 -14.89 26.95 -4.03
C LEU A 187 -14.79 25.66 -3.19
N PRO A 188 -14.80 25.75 -1.84
CA PRO A 188 -14.92 24.58 -0.98
C PRO A 188 -16.09 23.64 -1.35
N ALA A 189 -17.21 24.21 -1.82
CA ALA A 189 -18.36 23.47 -2.29
C ALA A 189 -18.07 22.63 -3.56
N SER A 190 -17.07 23.00 -4.35
CA SER A 190 -16.64 22.23 -5.52
C SER A 190 -15.95 20.93 -5.12
N ASP A 191 -15.15 20.96 -4.02
CA ASP A 191 -14.57 19.74 -3.45
C ASP A 191 -15.65 18.80 -2.90
N VAL A 192 -16.72 19.37 -2.32
CA VAL A 192 -17.85 18.58 -1.81
C VAL A 192 -18.57 17.84 -2.95
N TRP A 193 -18.77 18.48 -4.11
CA TRP A 193 -19.27 17.79 -5.29
C TRP A 193 -18.36 16.64 -5.72
N SER A 194 -17.08 16.92 -5.89
CA SER A 194 -16.08 15.92 -6.30
C SER A 194 -16.01 14.76 -5.32
N LEU A 195 -16.16 15.03 -4.01
CA LEU A 195 -16.26 14.01 -2.96
C LEU A 195 -17.51 13.15 -3.12
N GLY A 196 -18.66 13.75 -3.40
CA GLY A 196 -19.90 13.03 -3.66
C GLY A 196 -19.78 12.06 -4.85
N MET A 197 -19.22 12.54 -5.98
CA MET A 197 -18.94 11.70 -7.16
C MET A 197 -18.03 10.52 -6.81
N THR A 198 -16.94 10.80 -6.10
CA THR A 198 -15.96 9.80 -5.67
C THR A 198 -16.58 8.77 -4.71
N LEU A 199 -17.41 9.21 -3.78
CA LEU A 199 -18.06 8.33 -2.80
C LEU A 199 -19.03 7.35 -3.48
N VAL A 200 -19.85 7.83 -4.40
CA VAL A 200 -20.78 6.97 -5.14
C VAL A 200 -20.01 5.94 -5.96
N GLU A 201 -19.02 6.37 -6.73
CA GLU A 201 -18.19 5.46 -7.52
C GLU A 201 -17.49 4.40 -6.63
N ALA A 202 -16.95 4.81 -5.49
CA ALA A 202 -16.27 3.89 -4.58
C ALA A 202 -17.21 2.82 -3.99
N LEU A 203 -18.48 3.14 -3.80
CA LEU A 203 -19.48 2.23 -3.24
C LEU A 203 -20.22 1.40 -4.30
N THR A 204 -20.21 1.82 -5.58
CA THR A 204 -21.06 1.21 -6.62
C THR A 204 -20.29 0.78 -7.88
N LEU A 205 -18.97 1.07 -7.94
CA LEU A 205 -18.08 0.85 -9.10
C LEU A 205 -18.44 1.68 -10.34
N SER A 206 -19.38 2.59 -10.20
CA SER A 206 -19.83 3.45 -11.30
C SER A 206 -20.07 4.87 -10.77
N PRO A 207 -19.61 5.89 -11.48
CA PRO A 207 -19.97 7.24 -11.13
C PRO A 207 -21.48 7.46 -11.30
N PRO A 208 -22.07 8.44 -10.60
CA PRO A 208 -23.44 8.83 -10.81
C PRO A 208 -23.72 9.20 -12.27
N VAL A 209 -24.93 8.92 -12.73
CA VAL A 209 -25.37 9.21 -14.11
C VAL A 209 -26.53 10.20 -14.12
N TRP A 210 -26.69 10.91 -15.23
CA TRP A 210 -27.82 11.80 -15.47
C TRP A 210 -28.89 11.11 -16.35
N LYS A 211 -30.18 11.31 -16.06
CA LYS A 211 -31.26 10.64 -16.82
C LYS A 211 -31.53 11.27 -18.18
N GLU A 212 -31.55 12.57 -18.30
CA GLU A 212 -31.99 13.25 -19.56
C GLU A 212 -31.16 14.46 -19.94
N ALA A 213 -30.63 15.20 -19.03
CA ALA A 213 -29.78 16.36 -19.32
C ALA A 213 -28.77 16.59 -18.19
N GLU A 214 -27.57 17.03 -18.55
CA GLU A 214 -26.53 17.43 -17.59
C GLU A 214 -26.94 18.63 -16.70
N GLN A 215 -28.13 19.19 -16.94
CA GLN A 215 -28.67 20.31 -16.17
C GLN A 215 -29.42 19.89 -14.91
N GLU A 216 -29.71 18.61 -14.74
CA GLU A 216 -30.35 18.06 -13.53
C GLU A 216 -29.31 17.53 -12.51
N GLU A 217 -29.79 17.21 -11.32
CA GLU A 217 -28.97 16.52 -10.31
C GLU A 217 -28.73 15.07 -10.74
N PRO A 218 -27.53 14.50 -10.47
CA PRO A 218 -27.25 13.11 -10.83
C PRO A 218 -28.14 12.15 -10.04
N VAL A 219 -28.55 11.07 -10.70
CA VAL A 219 -29.38 10.03 -10.08
C VAL A 219 -28.51 9.12 -9.25
N LEU A 220 -28.87 8.97 -7.99
CA LEU A 220 -28.18 8.07 -7.06
C LEU A 220 -28.78 6.66 -7.12
N PRO A 221 -27.95 5.62 -7.08
CA PRO A 221 -28.42 4.24 -6.95
C PRO A 221 -29.17 4.02 -5.64
N GLU A 222 -30.35 3.39 -5.70
CA GLU A 222 -31.15 3.02 -4.52
C GLU A 222 -30.43 2.02 -3.60
N THR A 223 -29.43 1.35 -4.12
CA THR A 223 -28.58 0.40 -3.38
C THR A 223 -27.59 1.08 -2.43
N LEU A 224 -27.45 2.40 -2.49
CA LEU A 224 -26.57 3.13 -1.58
C LEU A 224 -27.14 3.09 -0.16
N ALA A 225 -26.41 2.48 0.76
CA ALA A 225 -26.80 2.39 2.15
C ALA A 225 -26.70 3.73 2.89
N GLN A 226 -27.54 3.93 3.92
CA GLN A 226 -27.36 5.04 4.84
C GLN A 226 -26.07 4.90 5.66
N PRO A 227 -25.37 6.02 5.96
CA PRO A 227 -25.68 7.42 5.69
C PRO A 227 -25.20 7.92 4.33
N PHE A 228 -24.59 7.07 3.51
CA PHE A 228 -23.90 7.48 2.27
C PHE A 228 -24.88 8.00 1.21
N PHE A 229 -26.11 7.49 1.19
CA PHE A 229 -27.15 8.02 0.31
C PHE A 229 -27.44 9.50 0.65
N ASP A 230 -27.66 9.81 1.94
CA ASP A 230 -27.90 11.20 2.37
C ASP A 230 -26.69 12.10 2.07
N ILE A 231 -25.50 11.63 2.39
CA ILE A 231 -24.27 12.38 2.13
C ILE A 231 -24.14 12.67 0.64
N ALA A 232 -24.26 11.66 -0.22
CA ALA A 232 -24.13 11.82 -1.66
C ALA A 232 -25.21 12.78 -2.22
N SER A 233 -26.47 12.63 -1.78
CA SER A 233 -27.58 13.49 -2.24
C SER A 233 -27.37 14.98 -1.91
N HIS A 234 -26.73 15.29 -0.76
CA HIS A 234 -26.44 16.66 -0.39
C HIS A 234 -25.09 17.17 -0.95
N CYS A 235 -24.16 16.27 -1.25
CA CYS A 235 -22.94 16.65 -1.97
C CYS A 235 -23.21 17.01 -3.42
N LEU A 236 -24.15 16.31 -4.07
CA LEU A 236 -24.41 16.39 -5.52
C LEU A 236 -25.57 17.32 -5.87
N ARG A 237 -25.87 18.32 -5.02
CA ARG A 237 -26.74 19.43 -5.37
C ARG A 237 -26.09 20.30 -6.44
N ARG A 238 -26.80 20.59 -7.54
CA ARG A 238 -26.24 21.42 -8.60
C ARG A 238 -25.86 22.82 -8.11
N ASN A 239 -26.75 23.42 -7.30
CA ASN A 239 -26.45 24.70 -6.66
C ASN A 239 -25.42 24.51 -5.51
N PRO A 240 -24.18 25.09 -5.61
CA PRO A 240 -23.15 24.92 -4.60
C PRO A 240 -23.56 25.43 -3.21
N GLN A 241 -24.49 26.37 -3.14
CA GLN A 241 -25.02 26.93 -1.87
C GLN A 241 -25.94 25.94 -1.12
N GLN A 242 -26.48 24.93 -1.80
CA GLN A 242 -27.35 23.91 -1.23
C GLN A 242 -26.58 22.64 -0.82
N ARG A 243 -25.29 22.58 -1.13
CA ARG A 243 -24.44 21.46 -0.71
C ARG A 243 -24.11 21.56 0.76
N TRP A 244 -24.04 20.42 1.40
CA TRP A 244 -23.54 20.37 2.77
C TRP A 244 -22.09 20.86 2.86
N LYS A 245 -21.76 21.48 3.99
CA LYS A 245 -20.39 21.77 4.34
C LYS A 245 -19.68 20.48 4.79
N VAL A 246 -18.37 20.46 4.74
CA VAL A 246 -17.56 19.34 5.21
C VAL A 246 -17.91 18.95 6.66
N SER A 247 -18.19 19.93 7.52
CA SER A 247 -18.61 19.71 8.91
C SER A 247 -19.96 19.00 9.05
N GLU A 248 -20.92 19.30 8.17
CA GLU A 248 -22.24 18.66 8.17
C GLU A 248 -22.15 17.20 7.70
N ILE A 249 -21.32 16.94 6.69
CA ILE A 249 -21.01 15.57 6.23
C ILE A 249 -20.35 14.77 7.36
N ALA A 250 -19.38 15.35 8.06
CA ALA A 250 -18.71 14.70 9.18
C ALA A 250 -19.67 14.39 10.33
N ALA A 251 -20.57 15.32 10.67
CA ALA A 251 -21.59 15.11 11.69
C ALA A 251 -22.55 13.97 11.30
N ARG A 252 -23.01 13.95 10.03
CA ARG A 252 -23.90 12.88 9.53
C ARG A 252 -23.24 11.52 9.54
N LEU A 253 -21.94 11.46 9.20
CA LEU A 253 -21.15 10.23 9.25
C LEU A 253 -21.05 9.67 10.68
N GLN A 254 -20.90 10.53 11.68
CA GLN A 254 -20.79 10.13 13.10
C GLN A 254 -22.11 9.65 13.69
N GLN A 255 -23.25 10.26 13.34
CA GLN A 255 -24.58 9.91 13.85
C GLN A 255 -25.01 8.47 13.54
N THR A 256 -24.43 7.84 12.53
CA THR A 256 -24.76 6.48 12.09
C THR A 256 -23.77 5.42 12.59
N THR A 257 -22.85 5.77 13.46
CA THR A 257 -22.12 4.74 14.22
C THR A 257 -23.16 4.03 15.08
N PRO A 258 -23.46 2.73 14.88
CA PRO A 258 -24.31 2.01 15.81
C PRO A 258 -23.67 2.18 17.18
N ALA A 259 -24.46 2.61 18.16
CA ALA A 259 -24.06 2.45 19.56
C ALA A 259 -23.55 1.01 19.67
N PRO A 260 -22.43 0.74 20.36
CA PRO A 260 -22.04 -0.63 20.62
C PRO A 260 -23.29 -1.31 21.11
N GLU A 261 -23.76 -2.35 20.41
CA GLU A 261 -24.83 -3.19 20.92
C GLU A 261 -24.43 -3.48 22.33
N LEU A 262 -25.17 -2.88 23.28
CA LEU A 262 -25.17 -3.34 24.62
C LEU A 262 -25.58 -4.79 24.46
N GLN A 263 -24.61 -5.70 24.49
CA GLN A 263 -24.90 -7.10 24.66
C GLN A 263 -25.89 -7.09 25.85
N GLU A 264 -27.17 -7.33 25.53
CA GLU A 264 -28.09 -7.70 26.57
C GLU A 264 -27.36 -8.79 27.32
N THR A 265 -26.88 -8.45 28.48
CA THR A 265 -26.48 -9.44 29.46
C THR A 265 -27.74 -10.26 29.68
N VAL A 266 -27.83 -11.36 28.95
CA VAL A 266 -28.78 -12.41 29.26
C VAL A 266 -28.38 -12.80 30.66
N GLU A 267 -29.11 -12.24 31.64
CA GLU A 267 -29.02 -12.70 33.01
C GLU A 267 -29.24 -14.21 32.93
N PRO A 268 -28.28 -15.03 33.35
CA PRO A 268 -28.51 -16.44 33.42
C PRO A 268 -29.62 -16.60 34.45
N LYS A 269 -30.81 -17.02 34.02
CA LYS A 269 -31.87 -17.48 34.93
C LYS A 269 -31.22 -18.46 35.89
N SER A 270 -31.00 -18.02 37.14
CA SER A 270 -30.40 -18.83 38.17
C SER A 270 -31.35 -19.98 38.46
N THR A 271 -31.11 -21.13 37.87
CA THR A 271 -31.60 -22.39 38.41
C THR A 271 -30.78 -22.66 39.67
N PHE A 272 -31.31 -22.27 40.80
CA PHE A 272 -30.83 -22.63 42.13
C PHE A 272 -30.89 -24.17 42.26
N THR A 273 -29.83 -24.83 41.85
CA THR A 273 -29.58 -26.22 42.18
C THR A 273 -28.74 -26.24 43.45
N LYS A 274 -29.30 -26.89 44.45
CA LYS A 274 -28.79 -27.04 45.83
C LYS A 274 -27.38 -27.62 45.89
N TRP A 275 -26.35 -26.73 45.78
CA TRP A 275 -24.96 -27.09 45.99
C TRP A 275 -24.30 -26.22 47.08
N GLY A 276 -25.09 -25.84 48.09
CA GLY A 276 -24.67 -24.95 49.18
C GLY A 276 -23.73 -25.57 50.23
N TYR A 277 -23.28 -26.82 50.08
CA TYR A 277 -22.48 -27.49 51.14
C TYR A 277 -21.08 -27.95 50.69
N VAL A 278 -20.68 -27.75 49.43
CA VAL A 278 -19.36 -28.21 48.95
C VAL A 278 -18.27 -27.12 49.05
N VAL A 279 -18.62 -25.86 48.98
CA VAL A 279 -17.65 -24.76 49.01
C VAL A 279 -16.99 -24.53 50.38
N PRO A 280 -17.69 -24.67 51.56
CA PRO A 280 -17.03 -24.49 52.85
C PRO A 280 -16.07 -25.64 53.20
N ALA A 281 -16.26 -26.85 52.65
CA ALA A 281 -15.36 -27.99 52.94
C ALA A 281 -13.99 -27.86 52.23
N ILE A 282 -13.94 -27.28 51.02
CA ILE A 282 -12.70 -27.08 50.30
C ILE A 282 -11.88 -25.91 50.91
N ALA A 283 -12.54 -24.86 51.35
CA ALA A 283 -11.88 -23.73 52.03
C ALA A 283 -11.23 -24.18 53.40
N ALA A 284 -11.92 -25.05 54.15
CA ALA A 284 -11.36 -25.61 55.40
C ALA A 284 -10.16 -26.53 55.18
N ALA A 285 -10.15 -27.33 54.10
CA ALA A 285 -9.04 -28.20 53.74
C ALA A 285 -7.80 -27.44 53.31
N LEU A 286 -7.97 -26.34 52.57
CA LEU A 286 -6.86 -25.46 52.14
C LEU A 286 -6.26 -24.66 53.29
N LEU A 287 -7.07 -24.26 54.28
CA LEU A 287 -6.60 -23.56 55.48
C LEU A 287 -5.81 -24.49 56.41
N LEU A 288 -6.18 -25.76 56.51
CA LEU A 288 -5.44 -26.78 57.27
C LEU A 288 -4.08 -27.14 56.62
N LEU A 289 -4.01 -27.14 55.25
CA LEU A 289 -2.75 -27.39 54.53
C LEU A 289 -1.78 -26.20 54.65
N ALA A 290 -2.28 -24.95 54.72
CA ALA A 290 -1.46 -23.76 54.93
C ALA A 290 -0.90 -23.63 56.33
N LEU A 291 -1.58 -24.19 57.35
CA LEU A 291 -1.13 -24.15 58.75
C LEU A 291 -0.13 -25.26 59.13
N LEU A 292 -0.11 -26.38 58.42
CA LEU A 292 0.75 -27.53 58.71
C LEU A 292 1.98 -27.68 57.75
N GLY A 293 2.04 -26.91 56.68
CA GLY A 293 3.08 -26.98 55.68
C GLY A 293 4.49 -26.45 56.01
N PRO A 294 4.70 -25.50 56.92
CA PRO A 294 6.02 -24.90 57.13
C PRO A 294 6.96 -25.74 58.00
N LYS A 295 6.59 -26.90 58.55
CA LYS A 295 7.44 -27.63 59.51
C LYS A 295 8.22 -28.81 58.92
N LEU A 296 8.15 -29.07 57.63
CA LEU A 296 8.79 -30.28 57.06
C LEU A 296 9.96 -30.02 56.06
N PHE A 297 10.28 -28.77 55.77
CA PHE A 297 11.42 -28.46 54.87
C PHE A 297 12.37 -27.42 55.48
N HIS A 298 13.10 -27.81 56.55
CA HIS A 298 14.29 -27.14 56.98
C HIS A 298 15.35 -28.21 57.17
N ARG A 299 16.23 -28.38 56.22
CA ARG A 299 17.59 -28.80 56.45
C ARG A 299 18.46 -28.68 55.21
N HIS A 300 19.58 -27.98 55.43
CA HIS A 300 20.86 -27.97 54.71
C HIS A 300 20.90 -27.21 53.40
N SER A 301 21.86 -26.35 53.12
CA SER A 301 23.08 -25.85 53.76
C SER A 301 23.59 -24.68 52.94
N GLU A 302 23.86 -23.60 53.51
CA GLU A 302 25.07 -22.82 53.62
C GLU A 302 26.15 -22.92 52.54
N ASN A 303 26.57 -21.76 52.14
CA ASN A 303 27.92 -21.21 51.83
C ASN A 303 28.24 -21.12 50.37
N GLU A 304 28.84 -20.08 49.78
CA GLU A 304 29.53 -18.87 50.22
C GLU A 304 29.74 -18.00 48.99
N SER A 305 29.46 -16.80 49.05
CA SER A 305 30.30 -15.61 49.03
C SER A 305 31.24 -15.36 47.84
N ALA A 306 31.02 -14.25 47.24
CA ALA A 306 31.92 -13.09 47.05
C ALA A 306 32.55 -12.86 45.68
N SER A 307 32.26 -11.73 45.19
CA SER A 307 33.10 -10.58 44.79
C SER A 307 33.51 -10.42 43.35
N SER A 308 32.98 -9.33 42.80
CA SER A 308 33.52 -8.50 41.70
C SER A 308 34.77 -7.73 42.18
N PRO A 309 35.41 -6.84 41.45
CA PRO A 309 35.73 -6.56 40.05
C PRO A 309 37.23 -6.21 39.88
N PRO A 310 37.80 -5.29 39.10
CA PRO A 310 37.58 -4.76 37.76
C PRO A 310 38.89 -4.51 36.94
N ILE A 311 38.74 -3.82 35.74
CA ILE A 311 39.74 -2.86 35.11
C ILE A 311 40.85 -3.53 34.26
N GLU A 312 41.18 -3.10 33.06
CA GLU A 312 41.51 -1.95 32.29
C GLU A 312 42.24 -2.33 30.99
N SER A 313 41.88 -1.60 29.92
CA SER A 313 42.67 -0.96 28.86
C SER A 313 43.86 -1.66 28.22
N SER A 314 43.96 -1.59 26.90
CA SER A 314 44.99 -0.85 26.17
C SER A 314 45.15 -1.29 24.71
N GLN A 315 44.87 -0.42 23.81
CA GLN A 315 45.63 0.09 22.65
C GLN A 315 46.55 -0.86 21.85
N GLY A 316 46.43 -0.77 20.54
CA GLY A 316 47.51 -1.07 19.62
C GLY A 316 47.10 -1.23 18.16
N GLN A 317 47.01 -0.14 17.42
CA GLN A 317 47.29 -0.05 15.99
C GLN A 317 48.84 0.07 15.84
N PRO A 318 49.56 -0.18 14.72
CA PRO A 318 49.22 0.26 13.36
C PRO A 318 49.81 -0.57 12.16
N GLU A 319 49.49 -0.08 10.98
CA GLU A 319 50.26 0.00 9.70
C GLU A 319 50.44 -1.28 8.86
N ALA A 320 49.95 -1.24 7.65
CA ALA A 320 50.31 -0.67 6.34
C ALA A 320 51.32 -1.47 5.53
N LYS A 321 50.97 -1.71 4.26
CA LYS A 321 51.67 -1.55 2.99
C LYS A 321 51.14 -2.50 1.94
N GLN A 322 50.53 -1.94 0.91
CA GLN A 322 51.02 -1.66 -0.46
C GLN A 322 51.56 -2.87 -1.22
N SER A 323 50.97 -3.23 -2.35
CA SER A 323 51.40 -2.81 -3.72
C SER A 323 51.03 -3.85 -4.77
N THR A 324 50.47 -3.51 -5.82
CA THR A 324 50.66 -3.32 -7.25
C THR A 324 50.05 -4.38 -8.14
N ALA A 325 49.09 -4.01 -8.93
CA ALA A 325 49.12 -3.62 -10.34
C ALA A 325 49.17 -4.75 -11.39
N SER A 326 48.34 -4.57 -12.40
CA SER A 326 48.52 -4.89 -13.83
C SER A 326 47.90 -6.23 -14.30
N THR A 327 47.01 -6.36 -15.25
CA THR A 327 46.81 -5.84 -16.59
C THR A 327 45.72 -6.68 -17.26
N ALA A 328 44.79 -6.10 -17.94
CA ALA A 328 43.90 -6.72 -18.92
C ALA A 328 44.67 -7.05 -20.23
N PRO A 329 44.18 -7.87 -21.16
CA PRO A 329 43.10 -7.46 -22.06
C PRO A 329 42.10 -8.55 -22.50
N ALA A 330 40.95 -8.14 -22.96
CA ALA A 330 40.06 -8.85 -23.89
C ALA A 330 40.65 -8.83 -25.34
N PRO A 331 40.17 -9.59 -26.37
CA PRO A 331 38.79 -9.46 -26.86
C PRO A 331 38.14 -10.70 -27.58
N SER A 332 36.82 -10.56 -27.83
CA SER A 332 36.16 -10.91 -29.10
C SER A 332 35.74 -12.37 -29.41
N ASN A 333 34.48 -12.66 -29.56
CA ASN A 333 33.63 -12.84 -30.75
C ASN A 333 32.41 -13.72 -30.51
N ALA A 334 31.29 -13.26 -30.97
CA ALA A 334 30.00 -13.98 -31.10
C ALA A 334 29.88 -14.61 -32.51
N PRO A 335 28.68 -15.16 -32.92
CA PRO A 335 28.20 -16.51 -32.74
C PRO A 335 28.19 -17.31 -34.06
N PRO A 336 27.63 -18.51 -34.16
CA PRO A 336 26.37 -18.69 -34.90
C PRO A 336 25.39 -19.75 -34.35
N ALA A 337 24.11 -19.58 -34.64
CA ALA A 337 23.04 -20.56 -34.68
C ALA A 337 22.86 -21.00 -36.18
N PRO A 338 21.90 -21.90 -36.52
CA PRO A 338 21.32 -23.10 -35.89
C PRO A 338 21.39 -24.34 -36.82
N ALA A 339 21.04 -25.52 -36.33
CA ALA A 339 20.60 -26.61 -37.21
C ALA A 339 19.60 -27.55 -36.55
N LYS A 340 18.58 -27.89 -37.31
CA LYS A 340 17.45 -28.79 -37.04
C LYS A 340 17.76 -30.24 -37.32
N SER A 341 16.87 -31.12 -36.82
CA SER A 341 16.48 -32.49 -37.22
C SER A 341 17.24 -33.57 -36.47
N SER A 342 16.68 -34.70 -36.09
CA SER A 342 15.50 -35.45 -36.41
C SER A 342 15.43 -36.70 -35.49
N ALA A 343 14.27 -37.29 -35.38
CA ALA A 343 13.95 -38.47 -34.59
C ALA A 343 14.73 -39.72 -34.96
N SER A 344 15.01 -40.56 -33.96
CA SER A 344 14.86 -42.04 -34.13
C SER A 344 14.72 -42.76 -32.79
N LYS A 345 14.01 -43.85 -32.86
CA LYS A 345 13.49 -44.75 -31.81
C LYS A 345 14.53 -45.74 -31.32
N ASN A 346 14.22 -46.27 -30.13
CA ASN A 346 14.50 -47.57 -29.56
C ASN A 346 15.86 -47.85 -28.91
N GLY A 347 15.74 -48.25 -27.66
CA GLY A 347 16.73 -49.00 -26.92
C GLY A 347 16.35 -49.06 -25.43
N ALA A 348 15.74 -50.15 -25.04
CA ALA A 348 15.55 -50.52 -23.66
C ALA A 348 16.90 -50.83 -23.03
N ALA A 349 17.18 -50.31 -21.84
CA ALA A 349 17.91 -51.02 -20.79
C ALA A 349 18.10 -50.15 -19.56
N GLU A 350 17.72 -50.72 -18.45
CA GLU A 350 18.30 -50.68 -17.13
C GLU A 350 18.03 -49.49 -16.20
N ASP A 351 17.15 -49.82 -15.32
CA ASP A 351 16.89 -49.39 -13.96
C ASP A 351 18.20 -49.05 -13.20
N SER A 352 18.44 -47.75 -13.00
CA SER A 352 19.24 -47.26 -11.92
C SER A 352 18.41 -46.24 -11.17
N THR A 353 17.70 -46.71 -10.16
CA THR A 353 17.00 -45.96 -9.13
C THR A 353 17.97 -45.03 -8.38
N GLY A 354 18.34 -43.91 -9.01
CA GLY A 354 18.88 -42.75 -8.30
C GLY A 354 17.72 -42.13 -7.52
N ALA A 355 17.75 -42.26 -6.20
CA ALA A 355 16.74 -41.65 -5.34
C ALA A 355 16.61 -40.14 -5.68
N ARG A 356 15.50 -39.74 -6.27
CA ARG A 356 15.17 -38.33 -6.52
C ARG A 356 14.76 -37.71 -5.18
N VAL A 357 15.59 -36.83 -4.64
CA VAL A 357 15.24 -36.03 -3.46
C VAL A 357 14.48 -34.81 -3.96
N ARG A 358 13.26 -34.61 -3.48
CA ARG A 358 12.46 -33.42 -3.78
C ARG A 358 13.15 -32.17 -3.26
N GLY A 359 12.99 -31.06 -3.97
CA GLY A 359 13.40 -29.75 -3.49
C GLY A 359 12.65 -29.31 -2.23
N ALA A 360 13.21 -28.38 -1.49
CA ALA A 360 12.59 -27.79 -0.31
C ALA A 360 12.77 -26.27 -0.33
N VAL A 361 11.94 -25.55 0.42
CA VAL A 361 12.13 -24.11 0.66
C VAL A 361 13.30 -23.93 1.63
N ALA A 362 14.30 -23.13 1.26
CA ALA A 362 15.43 -22.78 2.12
C ALA A 362 15.14 -21.51 2.91
N GLN A 363 14.62 -20.48 2.25
CA GLN A 363 14.24 -19.22 2.88
C GLN A 363 12.95 -18.68 2.27
N GLN A 364 11.99 -18.43 3.14
CA GLN A 364 10.73 -17.76 2.79
C GLN A 364 10.85 -16.27 3.06
N VAL A 365 10.38 -15.44 2.11
CA VAL A 365 10.24 -14.00 2.25
C VAL A 365 8.77 -13.65 2.13
N LEU A 366 8.19 -13.08 3.18
CA LEU A 366 6.82 -12.58 3.13
C LEU A 366 6.75 -11.26 2.36
N PRO A 367 5.66 -11.00 1.64
CA PRO A 367 5.41 -9.70 1.02
C PRO A 367 5.37 -8.59 2.08
N ASP A 368 6.04 -7.49 1.80
CA ASP A 368 5.95 -6.28 2.61
C ASP A 368 4.65 -5.54 2.24
N VAL A 369 3.63 -5.72 3.06
CA VAL A 369 2.29 -5.14 2.85
C VAL A 369 1.91 -4.26 4.02
N SER A 370 1.35 -3.09 3.75
CA SER A 370 0.90 -2.19 4.81
C SER A 370 -0.28 -2.80 5.58
N LYS A 371 -0.34 -2.51 6.89
CA LYS A 371 -1.44 -2.97 7.75
C LYS A 371 -2.79 -2.42 7.30
N ILE A 372 -2.82 -1.22 6.69
CA ILE A 372 -4.05 -0.65 6.11
C ILE A 372 -4.50 -1.48 4.93
N ALA A 373 -3.59 -1.80 3.99
CA ALA A 373 -3.93 -2.63 2.84
C ALA A 373 -4.50 -3.98 3.28
N LEU A 374 -3.93 -4.61 4.32
CA LEU A 374 -4.48 -5.85 4.89
C LEU A 374 -5.89 -5.65 5.48
N LYS A 375 -6.17 -4.52 6.15
CA LYS A 375 -7.50 -4.20 6.69
C LYS A 375 -8.57 -4.05 5.60
N THR A 376 -8.19 -3.70 4.37
CA THR A 376 -9.13 -3.60 3.23
C THR A 376 -9.58 -4.94 2.67
N ILE A 377 -8.96 -6.04 3.11
CA ILE A 377 -9.30 -7.38 2.63
C ILE A 377 -10.54 -7.91 3.35
N HIS A 378 -11.56 -8.31 2.57
CA HIS A 378 -12.70 -9.07 3.06
C HIS A 378 -12.60 -10.51 2.55
N GLY A 379 -12.35 -11.44 3.48
CA GLY A 379 -12.07 -12.85 3.13
C GLY A 379 -10.59 -13.07 2.80
N LYS A 380 -10.32 -13.90 1.80
CA LYS A 380 -8.97 -14.27 1.37
C LYS A 380 -8.70 -13.78 -0.04
N LEU A 381 -7.63 -13.01 -0.22
CA LEU A 381 -7.13 -12.62 -1.54
C LEU A 381 -5.97 -13.53 -1.91
N LYS A 382 -6.08 -14.21 -3.06
CA LYS A 382 -5.05 -15.15 -3.53
C LYS A 382 -4.30 -14.58 -4.73
N VAL A 383 -2.97 -14.65 -4.65
CA VAL A 383 -2.06 -14.34 -5.77
C VAL A 383 -1.17 -15.55 -6.00
N ARG A 384 -1.09 -16.05 -7.24
CA ARG A 384 -0.22 -17.15 -7.58
C ARG A 384 0.94 -16.69 -8.46
N VAL A 385 2.15 -17.01 -8.02
CA VAL A 385 3.39 -16.68 -8.72
C VAL A 385 4.14 -17.97 -9.03
N LYS A 386 4.39 -18.19 -10.31
CA LYS A 386 5.25 -19.29 -10.77
C LYS A 386 6.71 -18.82 -10.76
N VAL A 387 7.59 -19.55 -10.11
CA VAL A 387 9.02 -19.25 -10.07
C VAL A 387 9.83 -20.39 -10.66
N SER A 388 10.84 -20.04 -11.47
CA SER A 388 11.84 -20.96 -11.96
C SER A 388 13.11 -20.79 -11.16
N VAL A 389 13.64 -21.87 -10.63
CA VAL A 389 14.77 -21.91 -9.67
C VAL A 389 15.94 -22.65 -10.34
N ASP A 390 17.13 -22.11 -10.22
CA ASP A 390 18.35 -22.72 -10.75
C ASP A 390 18.85 -23.90 -9.91
N SER A 391 19.91 -24.54 -10.37
CA SER A 391 20.57 -25.66 -9.66
C SER A 391 21.24 -25.25 -8.35
N SER A 392 21.39 -23.94 -8.07
CA SER A 392 21.91 -23.40 -6.81
C SER A 392 20.79 -23.06 -5.80
N GLY A 393 19.52 -23.11 -6.22
CA GLY A 393 18.39 -22.78 -5.39
C GLY A 393 17.94 -21.31 -5.45
N LYS A 394 18.46 -20.51 -6.37
CA LYS A 394 18.07 -19.10 -6.55
C LYS A 394 16.95 -18.97 -7.60
N VAL A 395 16.05 -18.04 -7.36
CA VAL A 395 14.99 -17.72 -8.33
C VAL A 395 15.59 -16.97 -9.51
N LEU A 396 15.49 -17.54 -10.69
CA LEU A 396 15.89 -16.92 -11.96
C LEU A 396 14.77 -16.06 -12.54
N VAL A 397 13.55 -16.58 -12.50
CA VAL A 397 12.37 -15.95 -13.11
C VAL A 397 11.18 -16.12 -12.17
N ALA A 398 10.45 -15.03 -11.94
CA ALA A 398 9.16 -15.05 -11.29
C ALA A 398 8.11 -14.40 -12.19
N LYS A 399 7.01 -15.10 -12.46
CA LYS A 399 5.90 -14.65 -13.31
C LYS A 399 4.57 -14.93 -12.63
N PHE A 400 3.57 -14.10 -12.90
CA PHE A 400 2.21 -14.37 -12.44
C PHE A 400 1.63 -15.58 -13.15
N ASP A 401 1.07 -16.50 -12.39
CA ASP A 401 0.10 -17.48 -12.83
C ASP A 401 -1.32 -16.90 -12.67
N SER A 402 -1.58 -16.23 -11.54
CA SER A 402 -2.80 -15.47 -11.30
C SER A 402 -2.49 -14.23 -10.45
N ARG A 403 -2.86 -13.05 -10.97
CA ARG A 403 -2.61 -11.78 -10.26
C ARG A 403 -3.56 -11.54 -9.08
N GLY A 404 -4.70 -12.25 -9.04
CA GLY A 404 -5.75 -11.92 -8.08
C GLY A 404 -6.40 -10.55 -8.38
N PRO A 405 -7.26 -10.07 -7.49
CA PRO A 405 -8.09 -8.89 -7.72
C PRO A 405 -7.41 -7.54 -7.38
N SER A 406 -6.18 -7.54 -6.83
CA SER A 406 -5.48 -6.31 -6.45
C SER A 406 -4.09 -6.24 -7.05
N ARG A 407 -3.81 -5.17 -7.76
CA ARG A 407 -2.49 -4.91 -8.34
C ARG A 407 -1.44 -4.74 -7.25
N TYR A 408 -1.77 -4.02 -6.18
CA TYR A 408 -0.88 -3.82 -5.03
C TYR A 408 -0.39 -5.14 -4.45
N PHE A 409 -1.32 -6.02 -4.03
CA PHE A 409 -0.94 -7.31 -3.44
C PHE A 409 -0.20 -8.21 -4.43
N SER A 410 -0.56 -8.16 -5.73
CA SER A 410 0.14 -8.95 -6.74
C SER A 410 1.58 -8.49 -6.93
N GLU A 411 1.85 -7.20 -7.00
CA GLU A 411 3.20 -6.66 -7.13
C GLU A 411 4.06 -6.99 -5.90
N ARG A 412 3.51 -6.87 -4.69
CA ARG A 412 4.20 -7.26 -3.44
C ARG A 412 4.49 -8.77 -3.38
N ALA A 413 3.55 -9.60 -3.83
CA ALA A 413 3.76 -11.05 -3.93
C ALA A 413 4.87 -11.39 -4.93
N LEU A 414 4.91 -10.73 -6.08
CA LEU A 414 5.94 -10.95 -7.10
C LEU A 414 7.32 -10.52 -6.61
N GLU A 415 7.40 -9.38 -5.93
CA GLU A 415 8.64 -8.86 -5.34
C GLU A 415 9.19 -9.82 -4.26
N ALA A 416 8.32 -10.29 -3.37
CA ALA A 416 8.68 -11.28 -2.37
C ALA A 416 9.17 -12.58 -3.02
N ALA A 417 8.42 -13.10 -4.01
CA ALA A 417 8.74 -14.35 -4.71
C ALA A 417 10.14 -14.34 -5.34
N ARG A 418 10.61 -13.19 -5.83
CA ARG A 418 11.97 -13.04 -6.39
C ARG A 418 13.08 -13.19 -5.37
N ARG A 419 12.77 -12.99 -4.10
CA ARG A 419 13.73 -13.02 -2.98
C ARG A 419 13.74 -14.36 -2.25
N TRP A 420 12.88 -15.31 -2.63
CA TRP A 420 12.88 -16.65 -2.08
C TRP A 420 14.13 -17.42 -2.49
N THR A 421 14.55 -18.36 -1.66
CA THR A 421 15.60 -19.32 -1.98
C THR A 421 15.13 -20.73 -1.67
N PHE A 422 15.64 -21.70 -2.43
CA PHE A 422 15.23 -23.09 -2.35
C PHE A 422 16.44 -24.02 -2.18
N LYS A 423 16.22 -25.18 -1.62
CA LYS A 423 17.14 -26.31 -1.74
C LYS A 423 16.75 -27.05 -3.04
N PRO A 424 17.63 -27.07 -4.06
CA PRO A 424 17.28 -27.69 -5.34
C PRO A 424 17.03 -29.19 -5.16
N PRO A 425 16.15 -29.79 -5.97
CA PRO A 425 16.03 -31.24 -6.08
C PRO A 425 17.36 -31.84 -6.47
N GLN A 426 17.66 -33.03 -5.99
CA GLN A 426 18.91 -33.72 -6.30
C GLN A 426 18.65 -34.96 -7.14
N VAL A 427 19.47 -35.16 -8.16
CA VAL A 427 19.57 -36.39 -8.94
C VAL A 427 21.01 -36.88 -8.81
N GLY A 428 21.23 -37.90 -7.97
CA GLY A 428 22.55 -38.23 -7.47
C GLY A 428 23.10 -37.12 -6.58
N GLU A 429 24.33 -36.66 -6.84
CA GLU A 429 24.98 -35.57 -6.09
C GLU A 429 24.79 -34.19 -6.70
N ARG A 430 24.02 -34.06 -7.79
CA ARG A 430 23.85 -32.80 -8.51
C ARG A 430 22.47 -32.18 -8.29
N GLY A 431 22.45 -30.92 -7.90
CA GLY A 431 21.24 -30.11 -7.88
C GLY A 431 20.72 -29.87 -9.30
N VAL A 432 19.42 -29.99 -9.50
CA VAL A 432 18.75 -29.73 -10.78
C VAL A 432 17.81 -28.53 -10.67
N PRO A 433 17.60 -27.78 -11.78
CA PRO A 433 16.62 -26.69 -11.80
C PRO A 433 15.21 -27.20 -11.47
N SER A 434 14.41 -26.36 -10.86
CA SER A 434 13.05 -26.71 -10.46
C SER A 434 12.07 -25.56 -10.70
N GLU A 435 10.80 -25.88 -10.74
CA GLU A 435 9.72 -24.90 -10.82
C GLU A 435 8.79 -25.02 -9.62
N TRP A 436 8.36 -23.87 -9.11
CA TRP A 436 7.50 -23.80 -7.96
C TRP A 436 6.33 -22.87 -8.22
N MET A 437 5.18 -23.21 -7.64
CA MET A 437 4.02 -22.35 -7.53
C MET A 437 3.97 -21.80 -6.10
N LEU A 438 4.05 -20.50 -5.97
CA LEU A 438 3.89 -19.79 -4.69
C LEU A 438 2.49 -19.19 -4.65
N THR A 439 1.63 -19.69 -3.77
CA THR A 439 0.30 -19.14 -3.55
C THR A 439 0.36 -18.26 -2.32
N PHE A 440 0.27 -16.96 -2.54
CA PHE A 440 0.17 -15.95 -1.49
C PHE A 440 -1.31 -15.77 -1.14
N GLU A 441 -1.66 -15.96 0.12
CA GLU A 441 -2.99 -15.70 0.66
C GLU A 441 -2.89 -14.52 1.62
N PHE A 442 -3.55 -13.42 1.25
CA PHE A 442 -3.62 -12.22 2.07
C PHE A 442 -4.97 -12.19 2.78
N GLU A 443 -4.94 -11.95 4.08
CA GLU A 443 -6.09 -11.80 4.95
C GLU A 443 -5.91 -10.56 5.82
N ARG A 444 -6.98 -10.13 6.47
CA ARG A 444 -6.94 -9.01 7.44
C ARG A 444 -5.93 -9.22 8.57
N SER A 445 -5.71 -10.47 8.94
CA SER A 445 -4.80 -10.91 10.02
C SER A 445 -3.33 -10.98 9.60
N GLY A 446 -3.05 -11.03 8.29
CA GLY A 446 -1.69 -11.18 7.78
C GLY A 446 -1.62 -11.85 6.42
N THR A 447 -0.43 -12.35 6.09
CA THR A 447 -0.15 -13.02 4.82
C THR A 447 0.39 -14.42 5.09
N GLU A 448 -0.20 -15.42 4.43
CA GLU A 448 0.28 -16.80 4.40
C GLU A 448 0.78 -17.13 2.99
N VAL A 449 1.76 -18.04 2.89
CA VAL A 449 2.29 -18.47 1.59
C VAL A 449 2.42 -19.98 1.56
N HIS A 450 1.82 -20.57 0.52
CA HIS A 450 1.83 -22.02 0.29
C HIS A 450 2.70 -22.33 -0.94
N PRO A 451 3.94 -22.82 -0.74
CA PRO A 451 4.81 -23.22 -1.83
C PRO A 451 4.46 -24.65 -2.29
N ALA A 452 4.37 -24.86 -3.58
CA ALA A 452 4.21 -26.16 -4.19
C ALA A 452 5.21 -26.35 -5.33
N GLN A 453 6.02 -27.41 -5.28
CA GLN A 453 6.91 -27.76 -6.36
C GLN A 453 6.08 -28.33 -7.53
N THR A 454 6.20 -27.75 -8.73
CA THR A 454 5.43 -28.12 -9.92
C THR A 454 6.24 -28.92 -10.92
N PHE A 455 7.57 -28.79 -10.87
CA PHE A 455 8.50 -29.55 -11.69
C PHE A 455 9.77 -29.86 -10.91
N PRO A 456 10.35 -31.09 -11.05
CA PRO A 456 11.57 -31.48 -10.38
C PRO A 456 12.77 -30.68 -10.81
#